data_58280b0b703a1f216531f924049c21ef
#
_entry.id   58280b0b703a1f216531f924049c21ef
#
_cell.length_a   1.000
_cell.length_b   1.000
_cell.length_c   1.000
_cell.angle_alpha   90.00
_cell.angle_beta   90.00
_cell.angle_gamma   90.00
#
_symmetry.space_group_name_H-M   'P 1'
#
loop_
_entity.id
_entity.type
_entity.pdbx_description
1 polymer ?
#
loop_
_entity_poly.entity_id
_entity_poly.type
_entity_poly.pdbx_seq_one_letter_code
_entity_poly.pdbx_strand_id
1 'polypeptide(L)'
;DLVGAIDYVLNFRELQEIFKALNINLEELQPDDKDHASLGGRLYARTGGVSFSVKTVVNRLEPTRVIKLRAKKVDGVKECRKVLDDLQNGEKDDANFFEGMGCTGGCVGGPRTIIDAEKATKLVNDFGEDSYILTPFDNMNILKILNQFGINSIEEMMNNEEMRKLLSRE
;
A
#
# COMPACT_ATOMS: atom_id res chain seq x y z
N ASP A 1 -16.08 12.20 9.56
CA ASP A 1 -16.66 11.83 8.26
C ASP A 1 -16.96 10.33 8.10
N LEU A 2 -16.53 9.48 9.06
CA LEU A 2 -16.80 8.05 9.05
C LEU A 2 -17.88 7.61 10.05
N VAL A 3 -18.49 8.54 10.74
CA VAL A 3 -19.58 8.25 11.70
C VAL A 3 -20.77 7.67 10.95
N GLY A 4 -21.17 6.44 11.34
CA GLY A 4 -22.24 5.70 10.68
C GLY A 4 -21.82 4.89 9.43
N ALA A 5 -20.57 4.99 8.99
CA ALA A 5 -20.03 4.20 7.88
C ALA A 5 -19.21 2.98 8.35
N ILE A 6 -18.78 2.97 9.62
CA ILE A 6 -18.01 1.88 10.23
C ILE A 6 -18.67 1.48 11.53
N ASP A 7 -19.06 0.22 11.64
CA ASP A 7 -19.71 -0.32 12.84
C ASP A 7 -18.69 -0.85 13.85
N TYR A 8 -17.65 -1.53 13.40
CA TYR A 8 -16.64 -2.16 14.25
C TYR A 8 -15.23 -1.97 13.70
N VAL A 9 -14.25 -1.85 14.59
CA VAL A 9 -12.83 -1.84 14.28
C VAL A 9 -12.17 -2.98 15.04
N LEU A 10 -11.55 -3.92 14.33
CA LEU A 10 -10.86 -5.06 14.91
C LEU A 10 -9.35 -4.92 14.74
N ASN A 11 -8.60 -5.26 15.77
CA ASN A 11 -7.16 -5.46 15.69
C ASN A 11 -6.81 -6.95 15.49
N PHE A 12 -5.54 -7.25 15.21
CA PHE A 12 -5.11 -8.62 14.93
C PHE A 12 -5.34 -9.59 16.09
N ARG A 13 -5.23 -9.14 17.34
CA ARG A 13 -5.46 -10.01 18.52
C ARG A 13 -6.94 -10.35 18.65
N GLU A 14 -7.81 -9.38 18.44
CA GLU A 14 -9.26 -9.61 18.47
C GLU A 14 -9.68 -10.55 17.33
N LEU A 15 -9.14 -10.37 16.13
CA LEU A 15 -9.37 -11.29 15.02
C LEU A 15 -8.86 -12.72 15.34
N GLN A 16 -7.69 -12.84 15.97
CA GLN A 16 -7.19 -14.15 16.43
C GLN A 16 -8.12 -14.82 17.43
N GLU A 17 -8.69 -14.08 18.37
CA GLU A 17 -9.66 -14.63 19.32
C GLU A 17 -10.97 -15.08 18.62
N ILE A 18 -11.42 -14.34 17.60
CA ILE A 18 -12.57 -14.76 16.78
C ILE A 18 -12.25 -16.08 16.07
N PHE A 19 -11.08 -16.24 15.45
CA PHE A 19 -10.68 -17.49 14.81
C PHE A 19 -10.64 -18.67 15.79
N LYS A 20 -10.09 -18.45 17.00
CA LYS A 20 -10.10 -19.47 18.05
C LYS A 20 -11.53 -19.83 18.48
N ALA A 21 -12.40 -18.85 18.70
CA ALA A 21 -13.79 -19.09 19.09
C ALA A 21 -14.57 -19.87 18.04
N LEU A 22 -14.27 -19.67 16.76
CA LEU A 22 -14.89 -20.38 15.64
C LEU A 22 -14.17 -21.68 15.26
N ASN A 23 -13.10 -22.07 15.98
CA ASN A 23 -12.24 -23.20 15.66
C ASN A 23 -11.66 -23.16 14.24
N ILE A 24 -11.34 -21.95 13.74
CA ILE A 24 -10.71 -21.77 12.44
C ILE A 24 -9.19 -21.93 12.60
N ASN A 25 -8.62 -22.95 11.98
CA ASN A 25 -7.17 -23.14 11.87
C ASN A 25 -6.69 -22.68 10.49
N LEU A 26 -5.97 -21.55 10.45
CA LEU A 26 -5.52 -20.97 9.19
C LEU A 26 -4.52 -21.87 8.45
N GLU A 27 -3.76 -22.72 9.15
CA GLU A 27 -2.79 -23.62 8.54
C GLU A 27 -3.45 -24.80 7.78
N GLU A 28 -4.71 -25.08 8.09
CA GLU A 28 -5.49 -26.15 7.46
C GLU A 28 -6.33 -25.66 6.28
N LEU A 29 -6.43 -24.35 6.10
CA LEU A 29 -7.19 -23.76 5.00
C LEU A 29 -6.43 -23.91 3.69
N GLN A 30 -7.16 -24.27 2.63
CA GLN A 30 -6.58 -24.27 1.29
C GLN A 30 -6.35 -22.81 0.83
N PRO A 31 -5.21 -22.52 0.17
CA PRO A 31 -4.97 -21.22 -0.43
C PRO A 31 -6.08 -20.86 -1.43
N ASP A 32 -6.48 -19.59 -1.47
CA ASP A 32 -7.38 -19.10 -2.50
C ASP A 32 -6.57 -18.69 -3.74
N ASP A 33 -6.77 -19.38 -4.85
CA ASP A 33 -6.11 -19.11 -6.14
C ASP A 33 -6.56 -17.79 -6.77
N LYS A 34 -7.54 -17.09 -6.17
CA LYS A 34 -8.10 -15.82 -6.68
C LYS A 34 -7.37 -14.57 -6.24
N ASP A 35 -6.31 -14.69 -5.46
CA ASP A 35 -5.50 -13.52 -5.09
C ASP A 35 -4.67 -13.02 -6.28
N HIS A 36 -5.17 -11.97 -6.92
CA HIS A 36 -4.52 -11.28 -8.03
C HIS A 36 -3.85 -9.97 -7.62
N ALA A 37 -3.55 -9.78 -6.32
CA ALA A 37 -2.86 -8.58 -5.86
C ALA A 37 -1.46 -8.47 -6.48
N SER A 38 -1.10 -7.27 -6.93
CA SER A 38 0.23 -7.02 -7.48
C SER A 38 1.31 -7.08 -6.40
N LEU A 39 2.55 -7.39 -6.80
CA LEU A 39 3.72 -7.30 -5.93
C LEU A 39 3.75 -5.97 -5.17
N GLY A 40 3.62 -4.85 -5.90
CA GLY A 40 3.56 -3.52 -5.27
C GLY A 40 2.45 -3.41 -4.24
N GLY A 41 1.24 -3.90 -4.53
CA GLY A 41 0.10 -3.88 -3.60
C GLY A 41 0.33 -4.71 -2.35
N ARG A 42 0.88 -5.91 -2.48
CA ARG A 42 1.20 -6.79 -1.34
C ARG A 42 2.23 -6.18 -0.39
N LEU A 43 3.16 -5.38 -0.92
CA LEU A 43 4.22 -4.76 -0.12
C LEU A 43 3.78 -3.52 0.69
N TYR A 44 2.55 -3.02 0.53
CA TYR A 44 2.08 -1.81 1.22
C TYR A 44 2.12 -1.89 2.75
N ALA A 45 2.04 -3.09 3.30
CA ALA A 45 2.00 -3.29 4.75
C ALA A 45 3.32 -2.97 5.47
N ARG A 46 4.42 -2.81 4.75
CA ARG A 46 5.73 -2.52 5.34
C ARG A 46 6.30 -1.19 4.85
N THR A 47 7.18 -0.58 5.65
CA THR A 47 7.90 0.65 5.27
C THR A 47 8.67 0.45 3.97
N GLY A 48 8.52 1.37 3.04
CA GLY A 48 9.10 1.32 1.71
C GLY A 48 8.25 0.55 0.69
N GLY A 49 7.10 0.00 1.08
CA GLY A 49 6.19 -0.70 0.17
C GLY A 49 5.48 0.25 -0.78
N VAL A 50 5.01 1.38 -0.27
CA VAL A 50 4.38 2.44 -1.08
C VAL A 50 5.38 3.03 -2.05
N SER A 51 6.58 3.40 -1.57
CA SER A 51 7.67 3.90 -2.42
C SER A 51 8.04 2.93 -3.54
N PHE A 52 8.11 1.64 -3.22
CA PHE A 52 8.36 0.59 -4.20
C PHE A 52 7.27 0.56 -5.27
N SER A 53 6.01 0.52 -4.85
CA SER A 53 4.86 0.47 -5.75
C SER A 53 4.79 1.69 -6.66
N VAL A 54 4.90 2.90 -6.09
CA VAL A 54 4.91 4.14 -6.87
C VAL A 54 6.07 4.16 -7.86
N LYS A 55 7.28 3.81 -7.43
CA LYS A 55 8.45 3.75 -8.31
C LYS A 55 8.25 2.77 -9.47
N THR A 56 7.67 1.61 -9.20
CA THR A 56 7.45 0.57 -10.21
C THR A 56 6.40 1.03 -11.22
N VAL A 57 5.30 1.62 -10.75
CA VAL A 57 4.24 2.19 -11.61
C VAL A 57 4.79 3.33 -12.48
N VAL A 58 5.50 4.29 -11.88
CA VAL A 58 6.09 5.42 -12.62
C VAL A 58 7.12 4.94 -13.65
N ASN A 59 7.93 3.93 -13.31
CA ASN A 59 8.86 3.32 -14.28
C ASN A 59 8.12 2.64 -15.45
N ARG A 60 6.95 2.07 -15.18
CA ARG A 60 6.13 1.39 -16.18
C ARG A 60 5.46 2.37 -17.13
N LEU A 61 4.93 3.48 -16.60
CA LEU A 61 4.22 4.51 -17.37
C LEU A 61 5.17 5.43 -18.12
N GLU A 62 6.26 5.84 -17.50
CA GLU A 62 7.19 6.85 -18.00
C GLU A 62 8.66 6.35 -17.96
N PRO A 63 9.00 5.32 -18.74
CA PRO A 63 10.33 4.72 -18.69
C PRO A 63 11.45 5.67 -19.11
N THR A 64 11.16 6.65 -19.96
CA THR A 64 12.12 7.61 -20.52
C THR A 64 12.16 8.94 -19.76
N ARG A 65 11.41 9.07 -18.65
CA ARG A 65 11.36 10.32 -17.89
C ARG A 65 12.74 10.82 -17.46
N VAL A 66 12.94 12.11 -17.52
CA VAL A 66 14.20 12.78 -17.12
C VAL A 66 14.33 12.80 -15.60
N ILE A 67 13.24 13.14 -14.89
CA ILE A 67 13.24 13.21 -13.43
C ILE A 67 13.06 11.80 -12.85
N LYS A 68 14.09 11.30 -12.19
CA LYS A 68 14.04 10.01 -11.49
C LYS A 68 13.35 10.16 -10.14
N LEU A 69 12.53 9.19 -9.77
CA LEU A 69 11.91 9.14 -8.45
C LEU A 69 12.96 8.78 -7.39
N ARG A 70 13.18 9.66 -6.45
CA ARG A 70 14.06 9.49 -5.29
C ARG A 70 13.20 9.50 -4.03
N ALA A 71 12.97 8.33 -3.46
CA ALA A 71 12.11 8.17 -2.31
C ALA A 71 12.89 8.24 -1.00
N LYS A 72 12.41 9.07 -0.07
CA LYS A 72 12.77 9.02 1.35
C LYS A 72 11.64 8.32 2.11
N LYS A 73 12.00 7.32 2.89
CA LYS A 73 11.09 6.50 3.66
C LYS A 73 11.34 6.76 5.12
N VAL A 74 10.29 7.06 5.86
CA VAL A 74 10.36 7.26 7.31
C VAL A 74 9.22 6.52 7.99
N ASP A 75 9.47 6.02 9.20
CA ASP A 75 8.46 5.38 10.00
C ASP A 75 8.54 5.79 11.48
N GLY A 76 7.41 5.65 12.15
CA GLY A 76 7.21 6.22 13.47
C GLY A 76 6.79 7.70 13.43
N VAL A 77 5.83 8.05 14.28
CA VAL A 77 5.23 9.41 14.31
C VAL A 77 6.27 10.51 14.50
N LYS A 78 7.29 10.28 15.32
CA LYS A 78 8.35 11.27 15.60
C LYS A 78 9.16 11.60 14.35
N GLU A 79 9.61 10.56 13.64
CA GLU A 79 10.42 10.72 12.43
C GLU A 79 9.61 11.32 11.28
N CYS A 80 8.35 10.89 11.13
CA CYS A 80 7.45 11.51 10.15
C CYS A 80 7.26 13.00 10.43
N ARG A 81 7.02 13.38 11.69
CA ARG A 81 6.86 14.79 12.07
C ARG A 81 8.13 15.58 11.78
N LYS A 82 9.30 15.05 12.17
CA LYS A 82 10.58 15.71 11.91
C LYS A 82 10.77 16.00 10.42
N VAL A 83 10.52 15.03 9.54
CA VAL A 83 10.63 15.24 8.08
C VAL A 83 9.67 16.31 7.59
N LEU A 84 8.44 16.35 8.11
CA LEU A 84 7.48 17.41 7.74
C LEU A 84 7.91 18.77 8.22
N ASP A 85 8.46 18.88 9.43
CA ASP A 85 9.00 20.13 9.99
C ASP A 85 10.21 20.61 9.17
N ASP A 86 11.14 19.70 8.83
CA ASP A 86 12.31 19.98 7.99
C ASP A 86 11.89 20.55 6.62
N LEU A 87 10.90 19.90 5.97
CA LEU A 87 10.34 20.36 4.69
C LEU A 87 9.66 21.74 4.81
N GLN A 88 8.89 21.97 5.88
CA GLN A 88 8.23 23.24 6.15
C GLN A 88 9.24 24.35 6.37
N ASN A 89 10.37 24.06 7.00
CA ASN A 89 11.46 25.00 7.24
C ASN A 89 12.34 25.22 5.99
N GLY A 90 12.04 24.56 4.87
CA GLY A 90 12.78 24.69 3.63
C GLY A 90 14.13 23.99 3.62
N GLU A 91 14.33 23.01 4.49
CA GLU A 91 15.53 22.18 4.47
C GLU A 91 15.60 21.39 3.16
N LYS A 92 16.79 21.39 2.56
CA LYS A 92 17.00 20.69 1.29
C LYS A 92 17.13 19.20 1.53
N ASP A 93 16.37 18.43 0.76
CA ASP A 93 16.48 16.99 0.69
C ASP A 93 16.62 16.55 -0.78
N ASP A 94 17.41 15.53 -1.03
CA ASP A 94 17.56 14.99 -2.38
C ASP A 94 16.34 14.19 -2.86
N ALA A 95 15.44 13.83 -1.94
CA ALA A 95 14.22 13.12 -2.26
C ALA A 95 13.18 14.05 -2.92
N ASN A 96 12.41 13.46 -3.83
CA ASN A 96 11.25 14.11 -4.46
C ASN A 96 9.95 13.34 -4.21
N PHE A 97 10.03 12.29 -3.40
CA PHE A 97 8.90 11.51 -2.92
C PHE A 97 9.14 11.10 -1.47
N PHE A 98 8.18 11.35 -0.60
CA PHE A 98 8.29 11.04 0.82
C PHE A 98 7.21 10.02 1.20
N GLU A 99 7.63 8.90 1.78
CA GLU A 99 6.75 7.91 2.37
C GLU A 99 6.85 7.99 3.89
N GLY A 100 5.73 8.27 4.56
CA GLY A 100 5.62 8.29 6.01
C GLY A 100 4.69 7.20 6.52
N MET A 101 5.18 6.33 7.39
CA MET A 101 4.39 5.32 8.09
C MET A 101 4.28 5.69 9.57
N GLY A 102 3.06 5.71 10.14
CA GLY A 102 2.85 6.07 11.55
C GLY A 102 3.44 5.07 12.54
N CYS A 103 3.57 3.81 12.15
CA CYS A 103 4.15 2.73 12.96
C CYS A 103 5.56 2.40 12.49
N THR A 104 6.47 2.09 13.42
CA THR A 104 7.83 1.65 13.08
C THR A 104 7.79 0.31 12.35
N GLY A 105 8.42 0.24 11.19
CA GLY A 105 8.37 -0.89 10.26
C GLY A 105 7.16 -0.88 9.32
N GLY A 106 6.25 0.09 9.45
CA GLY A 106 4.99 0.16 8.73
C GLY A 106 3.85 -0.53 9.48
N CYS A 107 2.79 -0.92 8.76
CA CYS A 107 1.62 -1.59 9.36
C CYS A 107 1.98 -2.91 10.06
N VAL A 108 2.99 -3.61 9.58
CA VAL A 108 3.51 -4.85 10.20
C VAL A 108 4.07 -4.64 11.61
N GLY A 109 4.49 -3.43 11.96
CA GLY A 109 4.93 -3.03 13.29
C GLY A 109 3.87 -2.27 14.09
N GLY A 110 2.63 -2.27 13.63
CA GLY A 110 1.53 -1.56 14.27
C GLY A 110 1.13 -2.10 15.63
N PRO A 111 0.31 -1.35 16.39
CA PRO A 111 -0.17 -1.78 17.70
C PRO A 111 -1.02 -3.04 17.58
N ARG A 112 -0.84 -3.96 18.53
CA ARG A 112 -1.58 -5.23 18.58
C ARG A 112 -1.28 -6.23 17.46
N THR A 113 -0.19 -6.05 16.72
CA THR A 113 0.36 -7.13 15.88
C THR A 113 0.79 -8.32 16.74
N ILE A 114 0.70 -9.52 16.18
CA ILE A 114 0.91 -10.79 16.91
C ILE A 114 2.30 -11.39 16.69
N ILE A 115 3.05 -10.85 15.74
CA ILE A 115 4.43 -11.26 15.45
C ILE A 115 5.34 -10.03 15.43
N ASP A 116 6.64 -10.28 15.55
CA ASP A 116 7.66 -9.24 15.45
C ASP A 116 7.67 -8.59 14.07
N ALA A 117 7.90 -7.25 14.03
CA ALA A 117 7.82 -6.46 12.81
C ALA A 117 8.86 -6.86 11.75
N GLU A 118 10.06 -7.26 12.16
CA GLU A 118 11.12 -7.68 11.24
C GLU A 118 10.76 -9.01 10.58
N LYS A 119 10.28 -9.98 11.38
CA LYS A 119 9.74 -11.24 10.85
C LYS A 119 8.55 -11.03 9.95
N ALA A 120 7.62 -10.15 10.33
CA ALA A 120 6.44 -9.81 9.53
C ALA A 120 6.83 -9.14 8.20
N THR A 121 7.83 -8.26 8.21
CA THR A 121 8.38 -7.64 6.99
C THR A 121 8.91 -8.69 6.02
N LYS A 122 9.63 -9.69 6.54
CA LYS A 122 10.12 -10.80 5.70
C LYS A 122 8.97 -11.57 5.07
N LEU A 123 7.98 -11.97 5.87
CA LEU A 123 6.79 -12.68 5.36
C LEU A 123 6.02 -11.87 4.32
N VAL A 124 5.88 -10.56 4.49
CA VAL A 124 5.27 -9.67 3.50
C VAL A 124 6.08 -9.60 2.22
N ASN A 125 7.42 -9.58 2.31
CA ASN A 125 8.27 -9.62 1.12
C ASN A 125 8.12 -10.94 0.37
N ASP A 126 8.20 -12.08 1.08
CA ASP A 126 8.04 -13.40 0.50
C ASP A 126 6.65 -13.51 -0.18
N PHE A 127 5.57 -13.08 0.49
CA PHE A 127 4.22 -13.02 -0.10
C PHE A 127 4.13 -12.08 -1.30
N GLY A 128 4.89 -10.99 -1.29
CA GLY A 128 5.00 -10.08 -2.44
C GLY A 128 5.63 -10.77 -3.64
N GLU A 129 6.74 -11.47 -3.43
CA GLU A 129 7.50 -12.14 -4.48
C GLU A 129 6.73 -13.30 -5.13
N ASP A 130 5.76 -13.89 -4.45
CA ASP A 130 4.85 -14.89 -5.01
C ASP A 130 3.86 -14.32 -6.03
N SER A 131 3.78 -12.99 -6.19
CA SER A 131 2.88 -12.39 -7.17
C SER A 131 3.45 -12.41 -8.58
N TYR A 132 2.69 -12.93 -9.53
CA TYR A 132 2.98 -12.84 -10.97
C TYR A 132 2.67 -11.45 -11.57
N ILE A 133 2.01 -10.57 -10.80
CA ILE A 133 1.55 -9.25 -11.23
C ILE A 133 2.44 -8.19 -10.60
N LEU A 134 3.20 -7.47 -11.40
CA LEU A 134 4.16 -6.48 -10.90
C LEU A 134 3.46 -5.19 -10.46
N THR A 135 2.57 -4.66 -11.29
CA THR A 135 1.87 -3.40 -11.04
C THR A 135 0.35 -3.58 -11.13
N PRO A 136 -0.45 -2.68 -10.54
CA PRO A 136 -1.91 -2.70 -10.70
C PRO A 136 -2.36 -2.67 -12.18
N PHE A 137 -1.58 -2.07 -13.07
CA PHE A 137 -1.90 -2.00 -14.50
C PHE A 137 -1.72 -3.32 -15.24
N ASP A 138 -0.99 -4.25 -14.66
CA ASP A 138 -0.85 -5.60 -15.18
C ASP A 138 -1.97 -6.52 -14.67
N ASN A 139 -2.87 -6.00 -13.84
CA ASN A 139 -3.96 -6.74 -13.21
C ASN A 139 -5.26 -6.60 -14.01
N MET A 140 -5.68 -7.70 -14.62
CA MET A 140 -6.93 -7.75 -15.41
C MET A 140 -8.19 -7.38 -14.62
N ASN A 141 -8.21 -7.59 -13.31
CA ASN A 141 -9.35 -7.18 -12.49
C ASN A 141 -9.46 -5.66 -12.35
N ILE A 142 -8.33 -4.96 -12.28
CA ILE A 142 -8.31 -3.49 -12.30
C ILE A 142 -8.85 -2.98 -13.64
N LEU A 143 -8.42 -3.56 -14.75
CA LEU A 143 -8.92 -3.19 -16.07
C LEU A 143 -10.44 -3.44 -16.21
N LYS A 144 -10.95 -4.54 -15.67
CA LYS A 144 -12.40 -4.81 -15.64
C LYS A 144 -13.15 -3.76 -14.80
N ILE A 145 -12.62 -3.37 -13.65
CA ILE A 145 -13.21 -2.32 -12.80
C ILE A 145 -13.23 -0.99 -13.56
N LEU A 146 -12.12 -0.58 -14.17
CA LEU A 146 -12.06 0.64 -14.97
C LEU A 146 -13.08 0.62 -16.10
N ASN A 147 -13.22 -0.49 -16.80
CA ASN A 147 -14.21 -0.64 -17.88
C ASN A 147 -15.67 -0.50 -17.38
N GLN A 148 -15.97 -0.93 -16.14
CA GLN A 148 -17.31 -0.71 -15.53
C GLN A 148 -17.61 0.77 -15.31
N PHE A 149 -16.58 1.60 -15.14
CA PHE A 149 -16.69 3.06 -15.08
C PHE A 149 -16.57 3.73 -16.44
N GLY A 150 -16.60 2.96 -17.53
CA GLY A 150 -16.48 3.48 -18.89
C GLY A 150 -15.07 3.92 -19.29
N ILE A 151 -14.04 3.53 -18.50
CA ILE A 151 -12.65 3.88 -18.75
C ILE A 151 -11.96 2.70 -19.41
N ASN A 152 -11.47 2.90 -20.63
CA ASN A 152 -10.92 1.83 -21.45
C ASN A 152 -9.38 1.81 -21.49
N SER A 153 -8.74 2.87 -20.97
CA SER A 153 -7.28 2.96 -20.91
C SER A 153 -6.80 3.74 -19.69
N ILE A 154 -5.54 3.54 -19.33
CA ILE A 154 -4.88 4.29 -18.25
C ILE A 154 -4.76 5.77 -18.63
N GLU A 155 -4.49 6.06 -19.90
CA GLU A 155 -4.40 7.42 -20.41
C GLU A 155 -5.74 8.15 -20.27
N GLU A 156 -6.84 7.48 -20.61
CA GLU A 156 -8.18 7.99 -20.40
C GLU A 156 -8.48 8.24 -18.93
N MET A 157 -8.10 7.32 -18.03
CA MET A 157 -8.22 7.50 -16.58
C MET A 157 -7.46 8.73 -16.08
N MET A 158 -6.23 8.93 -16.54
CA MET A 158 -5.38 10.05 -16.11
C MET A 158 -5.92 11.41 -16.63
N ASN A 159 -6.59 11.43 -17.77
CA ASN A 159 -7.13 12.63 -18.38
C ASN A 159 -8.60 12.89 -18.03
N ASN A 160 -9.28 11.96 -17.36
CA ASN A 160 -10.68 12.09 -16.97
C ASN A 160 -10.81 12.95 -15.70
N GLU A 161 -11.45 14.12 -15.81
CA GLU A 161 -11.61 15.07 -14.70
C GLU A 161 -12.47 14.51 -13.56
N GLU A 162 -13.49 13.71 -13.85
CA GLU A 162 -14.35 13.12 -12.83
C GLU A 162 -13.57 12.10 -12.00
N MET A 163 -12.77 11.27 -12.67
CA MET A 163 -11.89 10.32 -11.98
C MET A 163 -10.80 11.02 -11.17
N ARG A 164 -10.23 12.10 -11.68
CA ARG A 164 -9.26 12.90 -10.93
C ARG A 164 -9.88 13.48 -9.67
N LYS A 165 -11.10 14.04 -9.75
CA LYS A 165 -11.84 14.54 -8.58
C LYS A 165 -12.19 13.42 -7.60
N LEU A 166 -12.62 12.26 -8.09
CA LEU A 166 -12.92 11.10 -7.24
C LEU A 166 -11.69 10.58 -6.48
N LEU A 167 -10.52 10.61 -7.11
CA LEU A 167 -9.26 10.11 -6.55
C LEU A 167 -8.45 11.18 -5.82
N SER A 168 -8.77 12.46 -5.97
CA SER A 168 -8.17 13.56 -5.22
C SER A 168 -8.99 13.87 -3.95
N ARG A 169 -8.34 14.47 -2.98
CA ARG A 169 -8.98 14.93 -1.73
C ARG A 169 -9.07 16.45 -1.68
N GLU A 170 -9.15 17.09 -2.83
CA GLU A 170 -9.39 18.53 -2.93
C GLU A 170 -10.85 18.86 -2.62
#